data_1af801d711fb850c770dddb0b17e096a
#
_entry.id   1af801d711fb850c770dddb0b17e096a
#
_cell.length_a   1.000
_cell.length_b   1.000
_cell.length_c   1.000
_cell.angle_alpha   90.00
_cell.angle_beta   90.00
_cell.angle_gamma   90.00
#
_symmetry.space_group_name_H-M   'P 1'
#
loop_
_entity.id
_entity.type
_entity.pdbx_description
1 polymer ?
#
loop_
_entity_poly.entity_id
_entity_poly.type
_entity_poly.pdbx_seq_one_letter_code
_entity_poly.pdbx_strand_id
1 'polypeptide(L)'
;MALVMETFNSASIGLSRLHFARMIDKGSAVAYPSYDPFVRIDGLVSGSITPEGEIVADFSDNRTHELALNYSAAGISLAVTGLGPAGYEYVTGRIVSQDGGTVMMAGQNAPNLATAFEVLNGQRKRVRYVVYDCLFPEGEISLQTKGDGIEFSHTTLEG
;
A
#
# COMPACT_ATOMS: atom_id res chain seq x y z
N MET A 1 6.82 0.01 39.26
CA MET A 1 7.20 0.22 37.85
C MET A 1 6.10 1.07 37.25
N ALA A 2 6.34 2.38 37.10
CA ALA A 2 5.35 3.29 36.53
C ALA A 2 5.34 3.10 35.03
N LEU A 3 4.20 2.72 34.46
CA LEU A 3 3.93 2.78 33.03
C LEU A 3 4.00 4.26 32.65
N VAL A 4 5.07 4.67 31.99
CA VAL A 4 5.11 5.95 31.29
C VAL A 4 4.12 5.83 30.15
N MET A 5 2.93 6.36 30.31
CA MET A 5 2.01 6.60 29.21
C MET A 5 2.66 7.62 28.29
N GLU A 6 3.38 7.16 27.29
CA GLU A 6 3.73 8.03 26.16
C GLU A 6 2.39 8.50 25.54
N THR A 7 2.22 9.78 25.48
CA THR A 7 1.05 10.40 24.84
C THR A 7 1.08 10.03 23.36
N PHE A 8 0.20 9.15 22.93
CA PHE A 8 0.03 8.69 21.55
C PHE A 8 -0.61 9.77 20.63
N ASN A 9 -0.76 11.00 21.11
CA ASN A 9 -1.34 12.11 20.36
C ASN A 9 -0.26 12.88 19.59
N SER A 10 0.15 12.35 18.44
CA SER A 10 0.89 13.17 17.49
C SER A 10 0.31 12.99 16.09
N ALA A 11 -0.20 14.10 15.53
CA ALA A 11 -0.63 14.11 14.14
C ALA A 11 0.54 13.76 13.21
N SER A 12 0.26 13.00 12.15
CA SER A 12 1.24 12.77 11.09
C SER A 12 1.43 14.07 10.29
N ILE A 13 2.67 14.49 10.09
CA ILE A 13 3.02 15.73 9.38
C ILE A 13 3.74 15.50 8.06
N GLY A 14 4.08 14.27 7.73
CA GLY A 14 4.76 13.96 6.47
C GLY A 14 4.75 12.48 6.16
N LEU A 15 4.60 12.19 4.89
CA LEU A 15 4.68 10.85 4.31
C LEU A 15 5.90 10.79 3.40
N SER A 16 6.68 9.73 3.46
CA SER A 16 7.92 9.63 2.69
C SER A 16 8.38 8.19 2.52
N ARG A 17 9.36 8.00 1.61
CA ARG A 17 10.10 6.74 1.46
C ARG A 17 9.24 5.54 1.19
N LEU A 18 8.47 5.60 0.10
CA LEU A 18 7.73 4.44 -0.40
C LEU A 18 8.72 3.38 -0.93
N HIS A 19 8.50 2.16 -0.52
CA HIS A 19 9.26 1.01 -0.97
C HIS A 19 8.31 -0.13 -1.28
N PHE A 20 8.66 -0.91 -2.31
CA PHE A 20 7.98 -2.16 -2.62
C PHE A 20 8.97 -3.31 -2.65
N ALA A 21 8.49 -4.50 -2.33
CA ALA A 21 9.24 -5.74 -2.49
C ALA A 21 8.30 -6.81 -3.08
N ARG A 22 8.72 -7.47 -4.16
CA ARG A 22 7.94 -8.56 -4.75
C ARG A 22 8.03 -9.81 -3.88
N MET A 23 6.91 -10.51 -3.78
CA MET A 23 6.88 -11.80 -3.11
C MET A 23 7.55 -12.85 -3.99
N ILE A 24 8.56 -13.54 -3.43
CA ILE A 24 9.25 -14.66 -4.09
C ILE A 24 8.50 -15.96 -3.80
N ASP A 25 8.13 -16.15 -2.53
CA ASP A 25 7.46 -17.36 -2.06
C ASP A 25 6.38 -16.96 -1.04
N LYS A 26 5.19 -17.50 -1.24
CA LYS A 26 4.05 -17.25 -0.35
C LYS A 26 4.23 -17.89 1.04
N GLY A 27 5.22 -18.76 1.16
CA GLY A 27 5.43 -19.53 2.39
C GLY A 27 4.43 -20.65 2.58
N SER A 28 4.42 -21.21 3.76
CA SER A 28 3.53 -22.31 4.16
C SER A 28 3.08 -22.11 5.60
N ALA A 29 2.32 -23.03 6.15
CA ALA A 29 1.91 -23.00 7.56
C ALA A 29 3.09 -22.97 8.55
N VAL A 30 4.30 -23.29 8.10
CA VAL A 30 5.53 -23.37 8.92
C VAL A 30 6.62 -22.40 8.47
N ALA A 31 6.49 -21.77 7.29
CA ALA A 31 7.48 -20.86 6.72
C ALA A 31 6.84 -19.51 6.38
N TYR A 32 7.47 -18.43 6.82
CA TYR A 32 7.02 -17.08 6.50
C TYR A 32 7.19 -16.78 5.00
N PRO A 33 6.33 -15.90 4.43
CA PRO A 33 6.52 -15.40 3.08
C PRO A 33 7.90 -14.76 2.93
N SER A 34 8.52 -14.95 1.78
CA SER A 34 9.78 -14.32 1.44
C SER A 34 9.59 -13.29 0.32
N TYR A 35 10.36 -12.21 0.40
CA TYR A 35 10.28 -11.07 -0.50
C TYR A 35 11.65 -10.72 -1.05
N ASP A 36 11.67 -10.14 -2.24
CA ASP A 36 12.85 -9.49 -2.82
C ASP A 36 13.32 -8.31 -1.96
N PRO A 37 14.55 -7.84 -2.13
CA PRO A 37 14.97 -6.59 -1.51
C PRO A 37 14.05 -5.43 -1.86
N PHE A 38 13.75 -4.59 -0.86
CA PHE A 38 12.89 -3.44 -1.04
C PHE A 38 13.46 -2.45 -2.07
N VAL A 39 12.68 -2.13 -3.07
CA VAL A 39 12.97 -1.13 -4.09
C VAL A 39 12.26 0.17 -3.71
N ARG A 40 13.01 1.26 -3.66
CA ARG A 40 12.47 2.58 -3.35
C ARG A 40 11.81 3.21 -4.57
N ILE A 41 10.62 3.78 -4.37
CA ILE A 41 9.94 4.61 -5.36
C ILE A 41 9.79 6.01 -4.78
N ASP A 42 10.33 6.99 -5.49
CA ASP A 42 10.21 8.39 -5.10
C ASP A 42 8.90 9.01 -5.60
N GLY A 43 8.47 10.09 -4.94
CA GLY A 43 7.29 10.85 -5.36
C GLY A 43 5.99 10.44 -4.66
N LEU A 44 6.04 9.83 -3.49
CA LEU A 44 4.85 9.56 -2.68
C LEU A 44 4.21 10.88 -2.24
N VAL A 45 2.95 11.08 -2.61
CA VAL A 45 2.16 12.30 -2.33
C VAL A 45 1.21 12.07 -1.16
N SER A 46 0.44 11.00 -1.22
CA SER A 46 -0.50 10.63 -0.16
C SER A 46 -0.65 9.12 -0.08
N GLY A 47 -1.16 8.64 1.04
CA GLY A 47 -1.45 7.24 1.24
C GLY A 47 -2.48 7.04 2.33
N SER A 48 -3.31 6.03 2.19
CA SER A 48 -4.26 5.58 3.19
C SER A 48 -4.25 4.07 3.30
N ILE A 49 -4.49 3.59 4.51
CA ILE A 49 -4.72 2.18 4.80
C ILE A 49 -6.09 2.13 5.48
N THR A 50 -7.01 1.40 4.90
CA THR A 50 -8.36 1.22 5.42
C THR A 50 -8.54 -0.24 5.84
N PRO A 51 -8.45 -0.56 7.13
CA PRO A 51 -8.72 -1.92 7.59
C PRO A 51 -10.17 -2.30 7.33
N GLU A 52 -10.39 -3.48 6.76
CA GLU A 52 -11.70 -4.06 6.56
C GLU A 52 -11.92 -5.17 7.58
N GLY A 53 -12.97 -5.02 8.38
CA GLY A 53 -13.27 -6.00 9.43
C GLY A 53 -14.70 -5.85 9.91
N GLU A 54 -15.26 -6.95 10.37
CA GLU A 54 -16.59 -7.03 10.94
C GLU A 54 -16.49 -7.34 12.42
N ILE A 55 -17.26 -6.61 13.22
CA ILE A 55 -17.44 -6.94 14.64
C ILE A 55 -18.59 -7.94 14.74
N VAL A 56 -18.25 -9.16 15.11
CA VAL A 56 -19.24 -10.20 15.38
C VAL A 56 -19.54 -10.21 16.88
N ALA A 57 -20.80 -10.03 17.22
CA ALA A 57 -21.27 -10.07 18.59
C ALA A 57 -22.04 -11.37 18.83
N ASP A 58 -21.64 -12.12 19.85
CA ASP A 58 -22.42 -13.23 20.37
C ASP A 58 -23.36 -12.75 21.49
N PHE A 59 -24.62 -13.11 21.40
CA PHE A 59 -25.66 -12.73 22.34
C PHE A 59 -26.17 -13.98 23.08
N SER A 60 -26.04 -13.98 24.38
CA SER A 60 -26.71 -14.95 25.24
C SER A 60 -27.46 -14.23 26.35
N ASP A 61 -28.62 -14.77 26.79
CA ASP A 61 -29.48 -14.21 27.83
C ASP A 61 -29.83 -12.72 27.67
N ASN A 62 -30.09 -12.28 26.41
CA ASN A 62 -30.39 -10.87 26.08
C ASN A 62 -29.25 -9.88 26.40
N ARG A 63 -28.01 -10.37 26.45
CA ARG A 63 -26.80 -9.55 26.66
C ARG A 63 -25.74 -9.93 25.66
N THR A 64 -24.91 -8.97 25.29
CA THR A 64 -23.69 -9.26 24.53
C THR A 64 -22.76 -10.07 25.42
N HIS A 65 -22.48 -11.31 25.04
CA HIS A 65 -21.62 -12.21 25.78
C HIS A 65 -20.17 -12.07 25.33
N GLU A 66 -19.94 -12.01 24.04
CA GLU A 66 -18.60 -11.89 23.45
C GLU A 66 -18.62 -11.01 22.21
N LEU A 67 -17.53 -10.24 22.03
CA LEU A 67 -17.27 -9.43 20.87
C LEU A 67 -16.00 -9.93 20.20
N ALA A 68 -16.09 -10.41 18.99
CA ALA A 68 -14.94 -10.80 18.17
C ALA A 68 -14.79 -9.83 17.00
N LEU A 69 -13.57 -9.37 16.76
CA LEU A 69 -13.23 -8.60 15.59
C LEU A 69 -12.59 -9.52 14.55
N ASN A 70 -13.26 -9.68 13.44
CA ASN A 70 -12.75 -10.46 12.31
C ASN A 70 -12.18 -9.51 11.25
N TYR A 71 -10.85 -9.46 11.13
CA TYR A 71 -10.19 -8.75 10.05
C TYR A 71 -10.14 -9.65 8.82
N SER A 72 -10.68 -9.17 7.71
CA SER A 72 -10.68 -9.89 6.43
C SER A 72 -9.57 -9.42 5.50
N ALA A 73 -9.39 -8.11 5.39
CA ALA A 73 -8.44 -7.46 4.49
C ALA A 73 -8.12 -6.04 4.96
N ALA A 74 -7.25 -5.36 4.23
CA ALA A 74 -7.05 -3.92 4.36
C ALA A 74 -6.88 -3.33 2.96
N GLY A 75 -7.72 -2.37 2.61
CA GLY A 75 -7.56 -1.58 1.41
C GLY A 75 -6.36 -0.61 1.58
N ILE A 76 -5.50 -0.53 0.59
CA ILE A 76 -4.40 0.42 0.54
C ILE A 76 -4.56 1.32 -0.69
N SER A 77 -4.45 2.63 -0.51
CA SER A 77 -4.45 3.59 -1.61
C SER A 77 -3.24 4.51 -1.48
N LEU A 78 -2.47 4.62 -2.56
CA LEU A 78 -1.23 5.39 -2.60
C LEU A 78 -1.25 6.29 -3.84
N ALA A 79 -1.09 7.60 -3.65
CA ALA A 79 -0.89 8.55 -4.74
C ALA A 79 0.60 8.85 -4.88
N VAL A 80 1.14 8.67 -6.08
CA VAL A 80 2.54 8.95 -6.43
C VAL A 80 2.61 9.97 -7.57
N THR A 81 3.64 10.77 -7.61
CA THR A 81 3.81 11.82 -8.64
C THR A 81 3.90 11.23 -10.05
N GLY A 82 4.34 9.99 -10.19
CA GLY A 82 4.38 9.26 -11.44
C GLY A 82 5.23 8.01 -11.30
N LEU A 83 4.73 6.92 -11.86
CA LEU A 83 5.50 5.71 -12.05
C LEU A 83 6.02 5.71 -13.48
N GLY A 84 7.34 5.70 -13.66
CA GLY A 84 7.90 5.42 -14.96
C GLY A 84 7.56 3.99 -15.45
N PRO A 85 7.79 3.65 -16.71
CA PRO A 85 7.48 2.32 -17.25
C PRO A 85 7.99 1.16 -16.38
N ALA A 86 9.24 1.26 -15.91
CA ALA A 86 9.82 0.25 -15.01
C ALA A 86 9.11 0.14 -13.64
N GLY A 87 8.59 1.24 -13.11
CA GLY A 87 7.80 1.24 -11.89
C GLY A 87 6.45 0.56 -12.07
N TYR A 88 5.80 0.82 -13.20
CA TYR A 88 4.57 0.12 -13.58
C TYR A 88 4.80 -1.39 -13.75
N GLU A 89 5.85 -1.77 -14.47
CA GLU A 89 6.23 -3.18 -14.60
C GLU A 89 6.43 -3.83 -13.24
N TYR A 90 7.13 -3.13 -12.34
CA TYR A 90 7.44 -3.66 -11.03
C TYR A 90 6.19 -3.84 -10.16
N VAL A 91 5.29 -2.86 -10.15
CA VAL A 91 4.13 -2.84 -9.24
C VAL A 91 2.94 -3.61 -9.81
N THR A 92 2.62 -3.42 -11.08
CA THR A 92 1.41 -4.01 -11.70
C THR A 92 1.69 -5.26 -12.52
N GLY A 93 2.96 -5.58 -12.77
CA GLY A 93 3.36 -6.69 -13.62
C GLY A 93 3.22 -6.42 -15.12
N ARG A 94 3.00 -5.17 -15.55
CA ARG A 94 2.95 -4.81 -16.98
C ARG A 94 4.24 -5.17 -17.69
N ILE A 95 4.14 -5.51 -18.96
CA ILE A 95 5.31 -5.75 -19.79
C ILE A 95 5.76 -4.42 -20.39
N VAL A 96 7.02 -4.09 -20.19
CA VAL A 96 7.67 -2.94 -20.84
C VAL A 96 8.42 -3.43 -22.07
N SER A 97 8.13 -2.84 -23.23
CA SER A 97 8.86 -3.15 -24.46
C SER A 97 10.25 -2.53 -24.43
N GLN A 98 11.17 -3.03 -25.26
CA GLN A 98 12.53 -2.49 -25.37
C GLN A 98 12.55 -1.02 -25.80
N ASP A 99 11.52 -0.56 -26.49
CA ASP A 99 11.36 0.83 -26.94
C ASP A 99 10.72 1.74 -25.86
N GLY A 100 10.53 1.24 -24.63
CA GLY A 100 9.96 1.99 -23.50
C GLY A 100 8.43 2.09 -23.50
N GLY A 101 7.74 1.42 -24.41
CA GLY A 101 6.29 1.31 -24.42
C GLY A 101 5.79 0.31 -23.39
N THR A 102 4.64 0.56 -22.79
CA THR A 102 3.94 -0.38 -21.89
C THR A 102 2.89 -1.17 -22.66
N VAL A 103 2.88 -2.48 -22.52
CA VAL A 103 1.91 -3.36 -23.15
C VAL A 103 0.96 -3.88 -22.08
N MET A 104 -0.33 -3.67 -22.29
CA MET A 104 -1.39 -4.22 -21.48
C MET A 104 -1.94 -5.48 -22.14
N MET A 105 -1.96 -6.60 -21.44
CA MET A 105 -2.47 -7.85 -21.95
C MET A 105 -3.56 -8.38 -21.03
N ALA A 106 -4.66 -8.84 -21.61
CA ALA A 106 -5.71 -9.51 -20.85
C ALA A 106 -5.18 -10.79 -20.19
N GLY A 107 -5.52 -11.00 -18.93
CA GLY A 107 -5.07 -12.15 -18.14
C GLY A 107 -3.71 -12.00 -17.47
N GLN A 108 -3.12 -10.83 -17.51
CA GLN A 108 -1.90 -10.53 -16.76
C GLN A 108 -2.24 -10.37 -15.27
N ASN A 109 -1.53 -11.08 -14.41
CA ASN A 109 -1.72 -11.00 -12.97
C ASN A 109 -0.71 -10.03 -12.35
N ALA A 110 -1.21 -9.13 -11.51
CA ALA A 110 -0.34 -8.30 -10.69
C ALA A 110 0.46 -9.17 -9.70
N PRO A 111 1.74 -8.85 -9.45
CA PRO A 111 2.53 -9.55 -8.45
C PRO A 111 2.08 -9.19 -7.04
N ASN A 112 2.17 -10.13 -6.12
CA ASN A 112 1.99 -9.84 -4.70
C ASN A 112 3.20 -9.08 -4.18
N LEU A 113 2.96 -8.01 -3.45
CA LEU A 113 3.97 -7.07 -2.98
C LEU A 113 3.90 -6.89 -1.46
N ALA A 114 5.04 -6.63 -0.85
CA ALA A 114 5.10 -5.94 0.43
C ALA A 114 5.30 -4.45 0.15
N THR A 115 4.50 -3.62 0.79
CA THR A 115 4.54 -2.15 0.67
C THR A 115 4.99 -1.56 1.99
N ALA A 116 6.00 -0.71 1.96
CA ALA A 116 6.51 -0.03 3.14
C ALA A 116 6.64 1.48 2.90
N PHE A 117 6.25 2.29 3.89
CA PHE A 117 6.42 3.72 3.86
C PHE A 117 6.67 4.29 5.26
N GLU A 118 7.26 5.47 5.32
CA GLU A 118 7.55 6.17 6.56
C GLU A 118 6.62 7.37 6.74
N VAL A 119 6.09 7.50 7.95
CA VAL A 119 5.30 8.66 8.37
C VAL A 119 6.08 9.42 9.44
N LEU A 120 6.23 10.71 9.26
CA LEU A 120 6.79 11.59 10.26
C LEU A 120 5.67 12.11 11.16
N ASN A 121 5.78 11.89 12.46
CA ASN A 121 4.83 12.42 13.41
C ASN A 121 5.20 13.84 13.88
N GLY A 122 4.28 14.53 14.58
CA GLY A 122 4.49 15.87 15.12
C GLY A 122 5.67 16.03 16.08
N GLN A 123 6.16 14.94 16.65
CA GLN A 123 7.36 14.88 17.49
C GLN A 123 8.65 14.64 16.69
N ARG A 124 8.59 14.68 15.36
CA ARG A 124 9.67 14.36 14.43
C ARG A 124 10.21 12.91 14.55
N LYS A 125 9.43 12.01 15.15
CA LYS A 125 9.74 10.58 15.13
C LYS A 125 9.19 9.97 13.84
N ARG A 126 9.94 9.02 13.28
CA ARG A 126 9.53 8.27 12.09
C ARG A 126 8.83 6.98 12.52
N VAL A 127 7.66 6.77 11.98
CA VAL A 127 6.91 5.52 12.12
C VAL A 127 6.91 4.83 10.76
N ARG A 128 7.27 3.56 10.73
CA ARG A 128 7.24 2.74 9.50
C ARG A 128 6.00 1.90 9.51
N TYR A 129 5.30 1.95 8.40
CA TYR A 129 4.20 1.05 8.11
C TYR A 129 4.66 0.05 7.06
N VAL A 130 4.38 -1.22 7.28
CA VAL A 130 4.65 -2.29 6.33
C VAL A 130 3.36 -3.09 6.18
N VAL A 131 2.87 -3.18 4.96
CA VAL A 131 1.70 -3.97 4.59
C VAL A 131 2.18 -5.09 3.69
N TYR A 132 1.87 -6.31 4.04
CA TYR A 132 2.26 -7.50 3.30
C TYR A 132 1.11 -7.99 2.43
N ASP A 133 1.46 -8.74 1.39
CA ASP A 133 0.52 -9.38 0.48
C ASP A 133 -0.42 -8.38 -0.23
N CYS A 134 0.11 -7.20 -0.58
CA CYS A 134 -0.62 -6.20 -1.35
C CYS A 134 -0.65 -6.59 -2.82
N LEU A 135 -1.77 -6.32 -3.47
CA LEU A 135 -1.99 -6.58 -4.89
C LEU A 135 -2.50 -5.30 -5.53
N PHE A 136 -1.72 -4.69 -6.40
CA PHE A 136 -2.12 -3.48 -7.11
C PHE A 136 -2.54 -3.84 -8.54
N PRO A 137 -3.85 -4.03 -8.79
CA PRO A 137 -4.34 -4.27 -10.14
C PRO A 137 -4.06 -3.06 -11.03
N GLU A 138 -4.14 -3.26 -12.32
CA GLU A 138 -4.05 -2.15 -13.26
C GLU A 138 -5.16 -1.15 -13.03
N GLY A 139 -4.77 0.08 -12.67
CA GLY A 139 -5.68 1.21 -12.53
C GLY A 139 -5.92 1.92 -13.87
N GLU A 140 -6.89 2.81 -13.87
CA GLU A 140 -7.15 3.72 -14.99
C GLU A 140 -5.95 4.63 -15.24
N ILE A 141 -5.53 4.75 -16.50
CA ILE A 141 -4.54 5.74 -16.93
C ILE A 141 -5.29 6.91 -17.55
N SER A 142 -5.39 8.01 -16.84
CA SER A 142 -5.91 9.26 -17.37
C SER A 142 -4.78 10.03 -18.06
N LEU A 143 -4.93 10.24 -19.37
CA LEU A 143 -3.97 10.96 -20.19
C LEU A 143 -4.60 12.27 -20.69
N GLN A 144 -3.94 13.39 -20.42
CA GLN A 144 -4.37 14.70 -20.89
C GLN A 144 -3.29 15.31 -21.77
N THR A 145 -3.72 15.96 -22.85
CA THR A 145 -2.81 16.81 -23.66
C THR A 145 -2.50 18.08 -22.87
N LYS A 146 -1.27 18.59 -23.05
CA LYS A 146 -0.83 19.83 -22.44
C LYS A 146 -1.77 20.98 -22.86
N GLY A 147 -2.51 21.57 -21.91
CA GLY A 147 -3.26 22.81 -22.07
C GLY A 147 -2.39 24.05 -21.83
N ASP A 148 -3.01 25.22 -21.69
CA ASP A 148 -2.31 26.50 -21.44
C ASP A 148 -1.67 26.57 -20.03
N GLY A 149 -1.96 25.62 -19.13
CA GLY A 149 -1.40 25.47 -17.80
C GLY A 149 -0.58 24.18 -17.66
N ILE A 150 0.34 24.16 -16.70
CA ILE A 150 1.03 22.93 -16.28
C ILE A 150 0.22 22.32 -15.12
N GLU A 151 -0.50 21.24 -15.40
CA GLU A 151 -1.14 20.44 -14.38
C GLU A 151 -0.32 19.17 -14.15
N PHE A 152 -0.02 18.88 -12.87
CA PHE A 152 0.66 17.66 -12.49
C PHE A 152 -0.40 16.58 -12.19
N SER A 153 -0.41 15.53 -12.99
CA SER A 153 -1.24 14.36 -12.71
C SER A 153 -0.50 13.42 -11.76
N HIS A 154 -1.23 12.88 -10.81
CA HIS A 154 -0.73 11.85 -9.89
C HIS A 154 -1.29 10.49 -10.28
N THR A 155 -0.48 9.45 -10.13
CA THR A 155 -0.93 8.09 -10.31
C THR A 155 -1.41 7.55 -8.98
N THR A 156 -2.64 7.04 -8.93
CA THR A 156 -3.18 6.36 -7.75
C THR A 156 -3.05 4.86 -7.93
N LEU A 157 -2.45 4.21 -6.94
CA LEU A 157 -2.36 2.76 -6.81
C LEU A 157 -3.35 2.33 -5.74
N GLU A 158 -4.28 1.44 -6.08
CA GLU A 158 -5.27 0.88 -5.17
C GLU A 158 -5.06 -0.63 -5.08
N GLY A 159 -5.03 -1.17 -3.87
CA GLY A 159 -4.78 -2.57 -3.58
C GLY A 159 -5.45 -3.07 -2.32
#